data_56eb2685e3c748b5c467eca721d4e15a
#
_entry.id   56eb2685e3c748b5c467eca721d4e15a
#
_cell.length_a   1.000
_cell.length_b   1.000
_cell.length_c   1.000
_cell.angle_alpha   90.00
_cell.angle_beta   90.00
_cell.angle_gamma   90.00
#
_symmetry.space_group_name_H-M   'P 1'
#
loop_
_entity.id
_entity.type
_entity.pdbx_description
1 polymer ?
#
loop_
_entity_poly.entity_id
_entity_poly.type
_entity_poly.pdbx_seq_one_letter_code
_entity_poly.pdbx_strand_id
1 'polypeptide(L)'
;MAKNVVVLGTQWGDEGKGKVVDLLTDRAKYVVRYQGGHNAGHTLVIDGEKTVLHLIPSGILRDNVTCIIGNGVVLSPDALMKEMTMLEERGVPVRERLKISEACPLILPYHIALDVAREKARGAKAIGTTGRGIGPAYEDKVARRGLRVGDLFNAEDFAAKLKEVLDVHNFTLTQYYGEEAVDFDETLKGAMEVADILKAMVVDVTDELDKAHNAGLPIMFEGAQGTLLDIDHGTYPYVTSSNTTVGGVATGAGFGPLKLDYVLGIVKAYTTRVGSGPFPTELECEVGQHLGVKGHEFGATTGRKRRTGWFDAVAMKRAVQINSITGFCLTKLDVLDGLESLQICVGYKDADGNVKDVPPMAADGYEKVTPVYEEMPGWTDNTFGVTEFEALPQAAKNYIKRLEELTGVPVDIVSTGPDRNETIVIRSPYDA
;
A
#
# COMPACT_ATOMS: atom_id res chain seq x y z
N MET A 1 18.10 -20.32 7.76
CA MET A 1 18.39 -18.93 8.17
C MET A 1 17.06 -18.19 8.23
N ALA A 2 16.91 -17.25 9.14
CA ALA A 2 15.72 -16.40 9.16
C ALA A 2 15.67 -15.57 7.87
N LYS A 3 14.48 -15.40 7.32
CA LYS A 3 14.30 -14.67 6.06
C LYS A 3 13.70 -13.28 6.29
N ASN A 4 14.18 -12.33 5.52
CA ASN A 4 13.65 -10.99 5.44
C ASN A 4 12.72 -10.92 4.23
N VAL A 5 11.43 -10.81 4.51
CA VAL A 5 10.35 -10.88 3.50
C VAL A 5 9.76 -9.51 3.26
N VAL A 6 9.62 -9.12 1.99
CA VAL A 6 8.87 -7.91 1.61
C VAL A 6 7.50 -8.32 1.08
N VAL A 7 6.44 -7.70 1.59
CA VAL A 7 5.08 -7.86 1.10
C VAL A 7 4.63 -6.54 0.49
N LEU A 8 4.42 -6.50 -0.81
CA LEU A 8 4.05 -5.28 -1.54
C LEU A 8 2.91 -5.51 -2.55
N GLY A 9 2.17 -4.45 -2.86
CA GLY A 9 1.14 -4.48 -3.89
C GLY A 9 1.73 -4.33 -5.28
N THR A 10 1.19 -5.06 -6.24
CA THR A 10 1.72 -5.07 -7.61
C THR A 10 0.89 -4.26 -8.60
N GLN A 11 -0.35 -3.94 -8.25
CA GLN A 11 -1.32 -3.22 -9.08
C GLN A 11 -1.48 -1.76 -8.60
N TRP A 12 -2.71 -1.22 -8.62
CA TRP A 12 -3.04 0.13 -8.14
C TRP A 12 -3.51 0.17 -6.67
N GLY A 13 -2.97 -0.69 -5.82
CA GLY A 13 -3.36 -0.78 -4.41
C GLY A 13 -4.63 -1.62 -4.21
N ASP A 14 -5.04 -1.73 -2.94
CA ASP A 14 -6.24 -2.49 -2.53
C ASP A 14 -6.22 -3.98 -2.92
N GLU A 15 -5.04 -4.57 -3.12
CA GLU A 15 -4.87 -5.99 -3.49
C GLU A 15 -5.19 -6.96 -2.34
N GLY A 16 -5.44 -6.47 -1.12
CA GLY A 16 -5.72 -7.32 0.04
C GLY A 16 -4.48 -7.65 0.89
N LYS A 17 -3.49 -6.77 0.89
CA LYS A 17 -2.21 -6.95 1.63
C LYS A 17 -2.39 -7.26 3.11
N GLY A 18 -3.31 -6.59 3.80
CA GLY A 18 -3.48 -6.73 5.25
C GLY A 18 -3.69 -8.18 5.70
N LYS A 19 -4.58 -8.92 5.05
CA LYS A 19 -4.81 -10.35 5.31
C LYS A 19 -3.53 -11.18 5.20
N VAL A 20 -2.77 -10.94 4.13
CA VAL A 20 -1.56 -11.72 3.84
C VAL A 20 -0.43 -11.38 4.82
N VAL A 21 -0.28 -10.11 5.17
CA VAL A 21 0.65 -9.68 6.21
C VAL A 21 0.32 -10.34 7.54
N ASP A 22 -0.96 -10.33 7.95
CA ASP A 22 -1.40 -10.99 9.17
C ASP A 22 -1.10 -12.51 9.15
N LEU A 23 -1.42 -13.18 8.04
CA LEU A 23 -1.12 -14.61 7.86
C LEU A 23 0.38 -14.92 8.05
N LEU A 24 1.25 -14.11 7.45
CA LEU A 24 2.69 -14.31 7.48
C LEU A 24 3.35 -13.85 8.79
N THR A 25 2.66 -13.02 9.55
CA THR A 25 3.20 -12.45 10.81
C THR A 25 3.45 -13.53 11.88
N ASP A 26 2.79 -14.69 11.81
CA ASP A 26 3.06 -15.81 12.73
C ASP A 26 4.53 -16.24 12.74
N ARG A 27 5.25 -16.02 11.66
CA ARG A 27 6.68 -16.36 11.51
C ARG A 27 7.61 -15.15 11.59
N ALA A 28 7.08 -13.92 11.69
CA ALA A 28 7.86 -12.70 11.82
C ALA A 28 8.12 -12.33 13.30
N LYS A 29 9.25 -11.68 13.56
CA LYS A 29 9.54 -11.03 14.84
C LYS A 29 9.44 -9.52 14.75
N TYR A 30 9.63 -8.98 13.56
CA TYR A 30 9.48 -7.58 13.25
C TYR A 30 8.57 -7.39 12.05
N VAL A 31 7.65 -6.41 12.11
CA VAL A 31 6.84 -5.96 10.98
C VAL A 31 7.06 -4.46 10.80
N VAL A 32 7.51 -4.07 9.61
CA VAL A 32 8.03 -2.73 9.34
C VAL A 32 7.23 -2.05 8.22
N ARG A 33 6.56 -0.95 8.51
CA ARG A 33 6.04 -0.02 7.50
C ARG A 33 7.15 0.91 7.05
N TYR A 34 7.42 0.97 5.76
CA TYR A 34 8.57 1.71 5.22
C TYR A 34 8.19 2.91 4.34
N GLN A 35 6.93 3.06 3.95
CA GLN A 35 6.46 4.18 3.10
C GLN A 35 4.95 4.43 3.25
N GLY A 36 4.48 5.52 2.63
CA GLY A 36 3.09 5.95 2.71
C GLY A 36 2.80 6.70 4.00
N GLY A 37 1.56 6.66 4.42
CA GLY A 37 1.07 7.26 5.65
C GLY A 37 -0.29 6.65 6.01
N HIS A 38 -1.13 7.41 6.69
CA HIS A 38 -2.47 6.97 7.07
C HIS A 38 -3.49 6.98 5.91
N ASN A 39 -3.03 7.19 4.67
CA ASN A 39 -3.82 6.95 3.45
C ASN A 39 -3.94 5.45 3.12
N ALA A 40 -3.14 4.58 3.71
CA ALA A 40 -3.33 3.14 3.61
C ALA A 40 -4.57 2.68 4.38
N GLY A 41 -5.13 1.53 4.01
CA GLY A 41 -6.23 0.89 4.72
C GLY A 41 -6.03 -0.62 4.65
N HIS A 42 -5.38 -1.20 5.68
CA HIS A 42 -5.14 -2.63 5.79
C HIS A 42 -6.23 -3.27 6.64
N THR A 43 -7.15 -3.94 5.98
CA THR A 43 -8.23 -4.66 6.65
C THR A 43 -7.77 -6.04 7.05
N LEU A 44 -7.96 -6.35 8.31
CA LEU A 44 -7.71 -7.66 8.93
C LEU A 44 -9.03 -8.23 9.40
N VAL A 45 -9.25 -9.51 9.19
CA VAL A 45 -10.39 -10.25 9.73
C VAL A 45 -9.83 -11.42 10.53
N ILE A 46 -9.97 -11.36 11.85
CA ILE A 46 -9.45 -12.35 12.79
C ILE A 46 -10.64 -12.85 13.61
N ASP A 47 -10.94 -14.13 13.50
CA ASP A 47 -12.07 -14.76 14.22
C ASP A 47 -13.41 -14.02 14.00
N GLY A 48 -13.63 -13.53 12.79
CA GLY A 48 -14.81 -12.74 12.39
C GLY A 48 -14.77 -11.26 12.80
N GLU A 49 -13.81 -10.83 13.62
CA GLU A 49 -13.63 -9.42 13.96
C GLU A 49 -12.82 -8.66 12.90
N LYS A 50 -13.42 -7.58 12.42
CA LYS A 50 -12.78 -6.69 11.43
C LYS A 50 -12.02 -5.56 12.11
N THR A 51 -10.74 -5.42 11.81
CA THR A 51 -9.89 -4.29 12.19
C THR A 51 -9.32 -3.63 10.94
N VAL A 52 -9.36 -2.30 10.86
CA VAL A 52 -8.75 -1.54 9.77
C VAL A 52 -7.62 -0.72 10.34
N LEU A 53 -6.40 -0.97 9.87
CA LEU A 53 -5.19 -0.25 10.26
C LEU A 53 -4.76 0.68 9.13
N HIS A 54 -4.36 1.89 9.48
CA HIS A 54 -3.96 2.92 8.52
C HIS A 54 -2.47 3.23 8.58
N LEU A 55 -1.91 3.35 9.78
CA LEU A 55 -0.54 3.77 10.02
C LEU A 55 0.29 2.71 10.73
N ILE A 56 -0.30 2.07 11.74
CA ILE A 56 0.36 1.03 12.53
C ILE A 56 0.51 -0.25 11.70
N PRO A 57 1.69 -0.91 11.73
CA PRO A 57 1.88 -2.19 11.02
C PRO A 57 0.89 -3.26 11.45
N SER A 58 0.45 -4.10 10.49
CA SER A 58 -0.57 -5.14 10.71
C SER A 58 -0.17 -6.20 11.75
N GLY A 59 1.11 -6.34 12.01
CA GLY A 59 1.63 -7.25 13.06
C GLY A 59 1.29 -6.87 14.50
N ILE A 60 0.75 -5.67 14.74
CA ILE A 60 0.45 -5.16 16.10
C ILE A 60 -0.53 -6.03 16.89
N LEU A 61 -1.40 -6.75 16.18
CA LEU A 61 -2.39 -7.64 16.77
C LEU A 61 -1.81 -9.00 17.23
N ARG A 62 -0.52 -9.25 16.96
CA ARG A 62 0.16 -10.49 17.31
C ARG A 62 1.05 -10.32 18.53
N ASP A 63 0.99 -11.28 19.43
CA ASP A 63 1.89 -11.33 20.57
C ASP A 63 3.33 -11.58 20.12
N ASN A 64 4.29 -11.01 20.84
CA ASN A 64 5.74 -11.18 20.60
C ASN A 64 6.24 -10.68 19.23
N VAL A 65 5.51 -9.72 18.60
CA VAL A 65 5.92 -9.04 17.38
C VAL A 65 6.21 -7.59 17.68
N THR A 66 7.37 -7.11 17.27
CA THR A 66 7.72 -5.68 17.31
C THR A 66 7.30 -5.03 15.99
N CYS A 67 6.51 -3.98 16.07
CA CYS A 67 6.06 -3.19 14.93
C CYS A 67 6.89 -1.92 14.80
N ILE A 68 7.34 -1.61 13.59
CA ILE A 68 8.19 -0.44 13.32
C ILE A 68 7.56 0.46 12.26
N ILE A 69 7.53 1.75 12.55
CA ILE A 69 7.26 2.80 11.55
C ILE A 69 8.61 3.41 11.16
N GLY A 70 9.03 3.11 9.93
CA GLY A 70 10.29 3.56 9.35
C GLY A 70 10.24 5.02 8.87
N ASN A 71 11.39 5.62 8.66
CA ASN A 71 11.58 7.03 8.27
C ASN A 71 10.97 7.42 6.92
N GLY A 72 10.59 6.45 6.10
CA GLY A 72 9.89 6.69 4.83
C GLY A 72 8.39 6.95 4.98
N VAL A 73 7.83 6.69 6.15
CA VAL A 73 6.41 6.95 6.45
C VAL A 73 6.23 8.42 6.84
N VAL A 74 5.26 9.10 6.24
CA VAL A 74 4.80 10.42 6.71
C VAL A 74 3.76 10.21 7.80
N LEU A 75 4.07 10.66 9.01
CA LEU A 75 3.35 10.34 10.23
C LEU A 75 2.43 11.48 10.64
N SER A 76 1.12 11.22 10.67
CA SER A 76 0.15 12.12 11.30
C SER A 76 0.04 11.78 12.79
N PRO A 77 0.43 12.68 13.71
CA PRO A 77 0.30 12.43 15.13
C PRO A 77 -1.16 12.13 15.55
N ASP A 78 -2.10 12.91 15.05
CA ASP A 78 -3.53 12.75 15.36
C ASP A 78 -4.07 11.39 14.89
N ALA A 79 -3.70 10.97 13.68
CA ALA A 79 -4.12 9.68 13.14
C ALA A 79 -3.51 8.53 13.95
N LEU A 80 -2.23 8.64 14.33
CA LEU A 80 -1.56 7.63 15.15
C LEU A 80 -2.21 7.51 16.53
N MET A 81 -2.46 8.64 17.22
CA MET A 81 -3.09 8.61 18.54
C MET A 81 -4.49 7.99 18.50
N LYS A 82 -5.30 8.31 17.51
CA LYS A 82 -6.63 7.72 17.32
C LYS A 82 -6.55 6.20 17.11
N GLU A 83 -5.61 5.75 16.28
CA GLU A 83 -5.42 4.33 15.99
C GLU A 83 -4.87 3.57 17.21
N MET A 84 -3.94 4.17 17.96
CA MET A 84 -3.44 3.62 19.23
C MET A 84 -4.56 3.47 20.26
N THR A 85 -5.35 4.52 20.46
CA THR A 85 -6.48 4.49 21.43
C THR A 85 -7.46 3.38 21.09
N MET A 86 -7.88 3.27 19.80
CA MET A 86 -8.76 2.20 19.34
C MET A 86 -8.22 0.81 19.66
N LEU A 87 -6.92 0.59 19.49
CA LEU A 87 -6.26 -0.69 19.74
C LEU A 87 -6.10 -0.97 21.24
N GLU A 88 -5.72 0.06 22.02
CA GLU A 88 -5.56 -0.03 23.48
C GLU A 88 -6.91 -0.33 24.20
N GLU A 89 -8.00 0.27 23.74
CA GLU A 89 -9.37 -0.03 24.22
C GLU A 89 -9.77 -1.50 23.97
N ARG A 90 -9.15 -2.15 22.99
CA ARG A 90 -9.33 -3.58 22.68
C ARG A 90 -8.28 -4.47 23.37
N GLY A 91 -7.49 -3.92 24.29
CA GLY A 91 -6.50 -4.65 25.07
C GLY A 91 -5.17 -4.92 24.36
N VAL A 92 -4.90 -4.28 23.22
CA VAL A 92 -3.61 -4.43 22.51
C VAL A 92 -2.56 -3.50 23.16
N PRO A 93 -1.41 -4.01 23.66
CA PRO A 93 -0.37 -3.19 24.30
C PRO A 93 0.49 -2.44 23.26
N VAL A 94 -0.10 -1.48 22.55
CA VAL A 94 0.51 -0.80 21.41
C VAL A 94 1.83 -0.14 21.78
N ARG A 95 1.89 0.57 22.91
CA ARG A 95 3.08 1.34 23.34
C ARG A 95 4.30 0.47 23.62
N GLU A 96 4.08 -0.78 23.99
CA GLU A 96 5.15 -1.74 24.23
C GLU A 96 5.70 -2.33 22.93
N ARG A 97 4.82 -2.50 21.93
CA ARG A 97 5.12 -3.21 20.66
C ARG A 97 5.50 -2.27 19.52
N LEU A 98 5.10 -1.00 19.56
CA LEU A 98 5.34 -0.05 18.48
C LEU A 98 6.62 0.74 18.70
N LYS A 99 7.47 0.78 17.67
CA LYS A 99 8.68 1.60 17.58
C LYS A 99 8.58 2.54 16.38
N ILE A 100 9.16 3.73 16.50
CA ILE A 100 9.03 4.79 15.51
C ILE A 100 10.42 5.38 15.23
N SER A 101 10.71 5.65 13.96
CA SER A 101 11.90 6.41 13.58
C SER A 101 11.73 7.89 13.92
N GLU A 102 12.70 8.50 14.60
CA GLU A 102 12.72 9.95 14.81
C GLU A 102 12.76 10.76 13.51
N ALA A 103 13.23 10.15 12.43
CA ALA A 103 13.34 10.77 11.11
C ALA A 103 12.05 10.73 10.28
N CYS A 104 10.94 10.20 10.80
CA CYS A 104 9.62 10.26 10.13
C CYS A 104 9.20 11.71 9.95
N PRO A 105 8.88 12.18 8.73
CA PRO A 105 8.27 13.49 8.53
C PRO A 105 6.87 13.52 9.15
N LEU A 106 6.52 14.64 9.76
CA LEU A 106 5.19 14.86 10.32
C LEU A 106 4.20 15.35 9.25
N ILE A 107 2.96 14.86 9.36
CA ILE A 107 1.82 15.49 8.69
C ILE A 107 1.16 16.41 9.73
N LEU A 108 1.15 17.70 9.44
CA LEU A 108 0.57 18.75 10.29
C LEU A 108 -0.64 19.40 9.59
N PRO A 109 -1.49 20.17 10.27
CA PRO A 109 -2.73 20.70 9.71
C PRO A 109 -2.58 21.44 8.39
N TYR A 110 -1.50 22.18 8.17
CA TYR A 110 -1.25 22.88 6.90
C TYR A 110 -1.02 21.94 5.71
N HIS A 111 -0.50 20.73 5.92
CA HIS A 111 -0.39 19.73 4.85
C HIS A 111 -1.77 19.27 4.37
N ILE A 112 -2.70 19.07 5.31
CA ILE A 112 -4.08 18.70 5.00
C ILE A 112 -4.78 19.84 4.26
N ALA A 113 -4.64 21.08 4.76
CA ALA A 113 -5.22 22.26 4.11
C ALA A 113 -4.71 22.44 2.68
N LEU A 114 -3.41 22.27 2.44
CA LEU A 114 -2.80 22.34 1.10
C LEU A 114 -3.30 21.22 0.17
N ASP A 115 -3.42 20.00 0.67
CA ASP A 115 -3.92 18.86 -0.13
C ASP A 115 -5.35 19.13 -0.62
N VAL A 116 -6.23 19.56 0.26
CA VAL A 116 -7.62 19.91 -0.04
C VAL A 116 -7.69 21.11 -0.99
N ALA A 117 -6.93 22.19 -0.74
CA ALA A 117 -6.91 23.38 -1.57
C ALA A 117 -6.46 23.08 -3.01
N ARG A 118 -5.44 22.23 -3.17
CA ARG A 118 -4.92 21.81 -4.48
C ARG A 118 -5.93 21.01 -5.28
N GLU A 119 -6.59 20.03 -4.66
CA GLU A 119 -7.64 19.23 -5.32
C GLU A 119 -8.82 20.11 -5.73
N LYS A 120 -9.26 21.02 -4.88
CA LYS A 120 -10.30 21.99 -5.19
C LYS A 120 -9.93 22.89 -6.38
N ALA A 121 -8.71 23.41 -6.40
CA ALA A 121 -8.23 24.27 -7.48
C ALA A 121 -8.10 23.54 -8.83
N ARG A 122 -7.79 22.24 -8.82
CA ARG A 122 -7.70 21.42 -10.03
C ARG A 122 -9.07 21.08 -10.65
N GLY A 123 -10.13 21.06 -9.85
CA GLY A 123 -11.47 20.77 -10.30
C GLY A 123 -11.57 19.43 -11.05
N ALA A 124 -11.99 19.44 -12.32
CA ALA A 124 -12.11 18.24 -13.15
C ALA A 124 -10.77 17.52 -13.43
N LYS A 125 -9.65 18.19 -13.23
CA LYS A 125 -8.30 17.60 -13.37
C LYS A 125 -7.72 17.12 -12.03
N ALA A 126 -8.53 16.99 -10.99
CA ALA A 126 -8.12 16.50 -9.69
C ALA A 126 -7.50 15.09 -9.81
N ILE A 127 -6.45 14.84 -9.06
CA ILE A 127 -5.79 13.51 -8.99
C ILE A 127 -6.68 12.51 -8.27
N GLY A 128 -7.53 13.00 -7.36
CA GLY A 128 -8.38 12.17 -6.51
C GLY A 128 -7.67 11.72 -5.24
N THR A 129 -6.89 12.61 -4.63
CA THR A 129 -6.18 12.35 -3.37
C THR A 129 -7.15 12.00 -2.23
N THR A 130 -6.60 11.52 -1.12
CA THR A 130 -7.40 11.23 0.07
C THR A 130 -7.66 12.47 0.93
N GLY A 131 -7.09 13.62 0.59
CA GLY A 131 -7.18 14.86 1.36
C GLY A 131 -6.50 14.80 2.74
N ARG A 132 -5.52 13.91 2.91
CA ARG A 132 -4.87 13.62 4.19
C ARG A 132 -3.50 14.25 4.35
N GLY A 133 -3.09 15.11 3.41
CA GLY A 133 -1.83 15.83 3.47
C GLY A 133 -0.59 15.01 3.14
N ILE A 134 -0.75 13.82 2.56
CA ILE A 134 0.35 12.90 2.25
C ILE A 134 1.33 13.55 1.24
N GLY A 135 0.81 14.03 0.12
CA GLY A 135 1.60 14.68 -0.93
C GLY A 135 2.38 15.89 -0.43
N PRO A 136 1.73 16.88 0.19
CA PRO A 136 2.40 18.04 0.76
C PRO A 136 3.49 17.71 1.80
N ALA A 137 3.29 16.66 2.62
CA ALA A 137 4.30 16.23 3.59
C ALA A 137 5.55 15.63 2.91
N TYR A 138 5.38 14.83 1.84
CA TYR A 138 6.51 14.36 1.04
C TYR A 138 7.20 15.50 0.29
N GLU A 139 6.46 16.48 -0.22
CA GLU A 139 7.00 17.68 -0.84
C GLU A 139 7.91 18.45 0.13
N ASP A 140 7.45 18.68 1.36
CA ASP A 140 8.24 19.35 2.39
C ASP A 140 9.48 18.54 2.78
N LYS A 141 9.38 17.21 2.86
CA LYS A 141 10.52 16.33 3.08
C LYS A 141 11.61 16.55 2.01
N VAL A 142 11.22 16.52 0.72
CA VAL A 142 12.14 16.65 -0.41
C VAL A 142 12.69 18.10 -0.50
N ALA A 143 11.87 19.10 -0.17
CA ALA A 143 12.28 20.50 -0.04
C ALA A 143 13.19 20.76 1.16
N ARG A 144 13.38 19.80 2.07
CA ARG A 144 14.20 19.85 3.28
C ARG A 144 13.71 20.89 4.31
N ARG A 145 12.41 21.16 4.33
CA ARG A 145 11.74 22.04 5.31
C ARG A 145 10.74 21.29 6.18
N GLY A 146 10.49 20.00 5.90
CA GLY A 146 9.58 19.18 6.66
C GLY A 146 10.04 18.98 8.11
N LEU A 147 9.14 19.16 9.07
CA LEU A 147 9.36 18.81 10.46
C LEU A 147 9.27 17.29 10.65
N ARG A 148 10.09 16.76 11.54
CA ARG A 148 10.20 15.33 11.83
C ARG A 148 9.78 15.02 13.26
N VAL A 149 9.56 13.76 13.55
CA VAL A 149 9.26 13.30 14.91
C VAL A 149 10.32 13.76 15.91
N GLY A 150 11.61 13.65 15.57
CA GLY A 150 12.71 14.10 16.45
C GLY A 150 12.70 15.60 16.77
N ASP A 151 12.15 16.43 15.89
CA ASP A 151 12.06 17.87 16.15
C ASP A 151 11.11 18.20 17.31
N LEU A 152 10.12 17.34 17.60
CA LEU A 152 9.19 17.50 18.72
C LEU A 152 9.87 17.49 20.10
N PHE A 153 11.09 16.98 20.20
CA PHE A 153 11.78 16.79 21.48
C PHE A 153 12.47 18.04 21.98
N ASN A 154 12.48 19.10 21.18
CA ASN A 154 12.88 20.45 21.58
C ASN A 154 11.78 21.44 21.16
N ALA A 155 10.93 21.82 22.10
CA ALA A 155 9.75 22.65 21.85
C ALA A 155 10.10 24.05 21.26
N GLU A 156 11.21 24.64 21.69
CA GLU A 156 11.65 25.97 21.20
C GLU A 156 12.10 25.90 19.74
N ASP A 157 12.96 24.92 19.41
CA ASP A 157 13.42 24.71 18.03
C ASP A 157 12.27 24.30 17.12
N PHE A 158 11.35 23.44 17.61
CA PHE A 158 10.17 23.04 16.86
C PHE A 158 9.28 24.23 16.53
N ALA A 159 9.01 25.11 17.51
CA ALA A 159 8.19 26.30 17.31
C ALA A 159 8.81 27.26 16.29
N ALA A 160 10.14 27.44 16.33
CA ALA A 160 10.85 28.29 15.38
C ALA A 160 10.74 27.73 13.95
N LYS A 161 11.00 26.44 13.74
CA LYS A 161 10.86 25.76 12.44
C LYS A 161 9.41 25.78 11.94
N LEU A 162 8.44 25.51 12.84
CA LEU A 162 7.01 25.53 12.49
C LEU A 162 6.60 26.91 11.99
N LYS A 163 7.05 27.98 12.64
CA LYS A 163 6.75 29.36 12.24
C LYS A 163 7.24 29.64 10.81
N GLU A 164 8.50 29.28 10.53
CA GLU A 164 9.10 29.48 9.19
C GLU A 164 8.31 28.73 8.10
N VAL A 165 7.94 27.48 8.35
CA VAL A 165 7.20 26.66 7.37
C VAL A 165 5.76 27.17 7.21
N LEU A 166 5.10 27.55 8.29
CA LEU A 166 3.73 28.10 8.24
C LEU A 166 3.66 29.43 7.51
N ASP A 167 4.67 30.31 7.63
CA ASP A 167 4.70 31.58 6.90
C ASP A 167 4.62 31.34 5.37
N VAL A 168 5.34 30.34 4.84
CA VAL A 168 5.31 29.96 3.43
C VAL A 168 3.97 29.33 3.04
N HIS A 169 3.49 28.39 3.84
CA HIS A 169 2.27 27.65 3.50
C HIS A 169 1.01 28.49 3.66
N ASN A 170 0.94 29.34 4.69
CA ASN A 170 -0.17 30.27 4.89
C ASN A 170 -0.19 31.33 3.78
N PHE A 171 0.97 31.83 3.33
CA PHE A 171 1.00 32.70 2.17
C PHE A 171 0.40 32.00 0.93
N THR A 172 0.77 30.73 0.69
CA THR A 172 0.24 29.95 -0.43
C THR A 172 -1.27 29.70 -0.29
N LEU A 173 -1.74 29.32 0.89
CA LEU A 173 -3.15 29.10 1.16
C LEU A 173 -3.98 30.35 0.94
N THR A 174 -3.57 31.48 1.53
CA THR A 174 -4.36 32.71 1.49
C THR A 174 -4.24 33.47 0.19
N GLN A 175 -3.02 33.64 -0.35
CA GLN A 175 -2.78 34.50 -1.51
C GLN A 175 -2.95 33.76 -2.84
N TYR A 176 -2.68 32.46 -2.90
CA TYR A 176 -2.81 31.72 -4.15
C TYR A 176 -4.12 30.94 -4.24
N TYR A 177 -4.51 30.23 -3.17
CA TYR A 177 -5.73 29.41 -3.18
C TYR A 177 -6.97 30.15 -2.65
N GLY A 178 -6.82 31.26 -1.94
CA GLY A 178 -7.93 31.98 -1.32
C GLY A 178 -8.60 31.23 -0.16
N GLU A 179 -7.84 30.34 0.49
CA GLU A 179 -8.29 29.56 1.63
C GLU A 179 -7.82 30.23 2.95
N GLU A 180 -8.31 29.75 4.09
CA GLU A 180 -7.94 30.28 5.39
C GLU A 180 -6.50 29.88 5.79
N ALA A 181 -5.85 30.72 6.57
CA ALA A 181 -4.56 30.42 7.17
C ALA A 181 -4.73 29.38 8.28
N VAL A 182 -3.72 28.53 8.44
CA VAL A 182 -3.63 27.58 9.56
C VAL A 182 -3.03 28.29 10.77
N ASP A 183 -3.67 28.13 11.93
CA ASP A 183 -3.26 28.76 13.18
C ASP A 183 -1.97 28.14 13.73
N PHE A 184 -1.01 28.99 14.10
CA PHE A 184 0.28 28.58 14.64
C PHE A 184 0.16 27.99 16.04
N ASP A 185 -0.58 28.66 16.95
CA ASP A 185 -0.64 28.28 18.36
C ASP A 185 -1.40 26.95 18.53
N GLU A 186 -2.49 26.77 17.79
CA GLU A 186 -3.24 25.51 17.77
C GLU A 186 -2.38 24.36 17.20
N THR A 187 -1.64 24.62 16.11
CA THR A 187 -0.76 23.61 15.49
C THR A 187 0.37 23.22 16.43
N LEU A 188 1.03 24.20 17.05
CA LEU A 188 2.10 23.97 18.02
C LEU A 188 1.60 23.19 19.22
N LYS A 189 0.48 23.62 19.79
CA LYS A 189 -0.14 22.95 20.94
C LYS A 189 -0.45 21.49 20.66
N GLY A 190 -1.15 21.19 19.56
CA GLY A 190 -1.49 19.83 19.17
C GLY A 190 -0.26 18.93 18.96
N ALA A 191 0.82 19.48 18.37
CA ALA A 191 2.06 18.76 18.20
C ALA A 191 2.76 18.45 19.53
N MET A 192 2.77 19.41 20.47
CA MET A 192 3.43 19.24 21.77
C MET A 192 2.67 18.29 22.71
N GLU A 193 1.34 18.19 22.61
CA GLU A 193 0.53 17.27 23.42
C GLU A 193 0.93 15.80 23.25
N VAL A 194 1.49 15.43 22.09
CA VAL A 194 1.88 14.04 21.79
C VAL A 194 3.40 13.80 21.84
N ALA A 195 4.20 14.85 22.04
CA ALA A 195 5.66 14.78 21.95
C ALA A 195 6.27 13.73 22.88
N ASP A 196 5.91 13.71 24.16
CA ASP A 196 6.43 12.76 25.14
C ASP A 196 6.00 11.31 24.86
N ILE A 197 4.77 11.13 24.35
CA ILE A 197 4.26 9.82 23.97
C ILE A 197 5.09 9.26 22.82
N LEU A 198 5.33 10.07 21.76
CA LEU A 198 6.13 9.66 20.63
C LEU A 198 7.59 9.41 21.01
N LYS A 199 8.15 10.28 21.85
CA LYS A 199 9.53 10.15 22.36
C LYS A 199 9.80 8.80 23.02
N ALA A 200 8.84 8.31 23.78
CA ALA A 200 8.95 7.02 24.48
C ALA A 200 9.01 5.80 23.52
N MET A 201 8.53 5.96 22.29
CA MET A 201 8.51 4.90 21.27
C MET A 201 9.63 5.02 20.23
N VAL A 202 10.43 6.09 20.26
CA VAL A 202 11.48 6.33 19.26
C VAL A 202 12.67 5.40 19.49
N VAL A 203 13.16 4.86 18.36
CA VAL A 203 14.40 4.07 18.29
C VAL A 203 15.20 4.45 17.04
N ASP A 204 16.50 4.13 17.04
CA ASP A 204 17.27 4.07 15.80
C ASP A 204 16.84 2.82 15.02
N VAL A 205 15.96 3.02 14.05
CA VAL A 205 15.37 1.91 13.27
C VAL A 205 16.42 1.16 12.46
N THR A 206 17.44 1.84 11.94
CA THR A 206 18.51 1.20 11.18
C THR A 206 19.32 0.25 12.06
N ASP A 207 19.71 0.69 13.26
CA ASP A 207 20.44 -0.11 14.23
C ASP A 207 19.59 -1.27 14.78
N GLU A 208 18.32 -1.02 15.09
CA GLU A 208 17.37 -2.03 15.55
C GLU A 208 17.19 -3.17 14.53
N LEU A 209 16.98 -2.82 13.27
CA LEU A 209 16.81 -3.82 12.19
C LEU A 209 18.11 -4.55 11.86
N ASP A 210 19.26 -3.88 11.95
CA ASP A 210 20.57 -4.54 11.75
C ASP A 210 20.85 -5.55 12.86
N LYS A 211 20.58 -5.21 14.11
CA LYS A 211 20.66 -6.13 15.24
C LYS A 211 19.73 -7.33 15.09
N ALA A 212 18.48 -7.10 14.69
CA ALA A 212 17.51 -8.15 14.45
C ALA A 212 17.99 -9.13 13.36
N HIS A 213 18.46 -8.59 12.22
CA HIS A 213 19.01 -9.38 11.13
C HIS A 213 20.22 -10.22 11.56
N ASN A 214 21.20 -9.60 12.26
CA ASN A 214 22.40 -10.27 12.73
C ASN A 214 22.11 -11.35 13.80
N ALA A 215 21.04 -11.17 14.58
CA ALA A 215 20.52 -12.16 15.52
C ALA A 215 19.72 -13.29 14.83
N GLY A 216 19.54 -13.23 13.51
CA GLY A 216 18.78 -14.22 12.76
C GLY A 216 17.27 -14.17 13.00
N LEU A 217 16.71 -13.02 13.38
CA LEU A 217 15.30 -12.85 13.60
C LEU A 217 14.59 -12.49 12.27
N PRO A 218 13.44 -13.13 11.96
CA PRO A 218 12.72 -12.84 10.74
C PRO A 218 12.09 -11.44 10.76
N ILE A 219 12.33 -10.67 9.68
CA ILE A 219 11.80 -9.34 9.49
C ILE A 219 10.83 -9.35 8.30
N MET A 220 9.65 -8.78 8.46
CA MET A 220 8.71 -8.57 7.38
C MET A 220 8.52 -7.07 7.11
N PHE A 221 8.68 -6.67 5.86
CA PHE A 221 8.45 -5.32 5.41
C PHE A 221 7.07 -5.23 4.74
N GLU A 222 6.20 -4.41 5.31
CA GLU A 222 4.82 -4.22 4.88
C GLU A 222 4.72 -2.96 4.03
N GLY A 223 4.51 -3.14 2.72
CA GLY A 223 4.25 -2.04 1.79
C GLY A 223 2.82 -1.52 1.86
N ALA A 224 2.63 -0.29 1.43
CA ALA A 224 1.32 0.33 1.25
C ALA A 224 1.13 0.71 -0.22
N GLN A 225 -0.12 0.92 -0.65
CA GLN A 225 -0.49 1.16 -2.05
C GLN A 225 -0.04 0.01 -2.98
N GLY A 226 0.38 0.29 -4.21
CA GLY A 226 0.83 -0.72 -5.16
C GLY A 226 1.82 -0.15 -6.17
N THR A 227 2.51 -1.01 -6.90
CA THR A 227 3.59 -0.64 -7.83
C THR A 227 3.16 0.37 -8.89
N LEU A 228 1.94 0.27 -9.40
CA LEU A 228 1.43 1.18 -10.44
C LEU A 228 1.03 2.56 -9.87
N LEU A 229 1.09 2.73 -8.53
CA LEU A 229 0.95 4.00 -7.83
C LEU A 229 2.30 4.58 -7.37
N ASP A 230 3.43 3.95 -7.68
CA ASP A 230 4.76 4.47 -7.32
C ASP A 230 5.03 5.82 -7.98
N ILE A 231 5.64 6.75 -7.23
CA ILE A 231 5.88 8.12 -7.71
C ILE A 231 6.78 8.16 -8.96
N ASP A 232 7.74 7.22 -9.07
CA ASP A 232 8.71 7.19 -10.16
C ASP A 232 8.30 6.23 -11.29
N HIS A 233 7.66 5.10 -10.94
CA HIS A 233 7.41 3.98 -11.87
C HIS A 233 5.92 3.74 -12.16
N GLY A 234 5.03 4.45 -11.48
CA GLY A 234 3.59 4.32 -11.67
C GLY A 234 3.04 5.15 -12.83
N THR A 235 1.71 5.22 -12.89
CA THR A 235 0.98 5.97 -13.93
C THR A 235 0.92 7.47 -13.61
N TYR A 236 2.09 8.11 -13.53
CA TYR A 236 2.22 9.54 -13.22
C TYR A 236 1.40 10.41 -14.19
N PRO A 237 0.64 11.44 -13.73
CA PRO A 237 0.64 11.98 -12.37
C PRO A 237 -0.38 11.32 -11.41
N TYR A 238 -1.10 10.30 -11.82
CA TYR A 238 -2.12 9.60 -11.03
C TYR A 238 -1.47 8.51 -10.16
N VAL A 239 -0.66 8.94 -9.22
CA VAL A 239 0.18 8.11 -8.34
C VAL A 239 0.13 8.64 -6.90
N THR A 240 0.64 7.85 -5.95
CA THR A 240 0.94 8.34 -4.60
C THR A 240 2.27 9.10 -4.60
N SER A 241 2.56 9.84 -3.54
CA SER A 241 3.79 10.63 -3.43
C SER A 241 4.96 9.89 -2.80
N SER A 242 4.88 8.55 -2.73
CA SER A 242 5.93 7.71 -2.13
C SER A 242 6.41 6.62 -3.09
N ASN A 243 7.60 6.05 -2.78
CA ASN A 243 8.11 4.87 -3.47
C ASN A 243 7.49 3.61 -2.87
N THR A 244 6.55 3.02 -3.61
CA THR A 244 5.80 1.81 -3.22
C THR A 244 6.51 0.53 -3.59
N THR A 245 7.59 0.62 -4.35
CA THR A 245 8.41 -0.50 -4.82
C THR A 245 9.35 -1.03 -3.74
N VAL A 246 9.97 -2.18 -4.00
CA VAL A 246 10.92 -2.81 -3.08
C VAL A 246 12.09 -1.89 -2.69
N GLY A 247 12.52 -1.02 -3.60
CA GLY A 247 13.55 0.00 -3.32
C GLY A 247 13.20 0.94 -2.16
N GLY A 248 11.89 1.13 -1.92
CA GLY A 248 11.37 1.89 -0.79
C GLY A 248 11.75 1.33 0.58
N VAL A 249 12.04 0.04 0.70
CA VAL A 249 12.51 -0.59 1.95
C VAL A 249 13.85 0.00 2.37
N ALA A 250 14.79 0.09 1.44
CA ALA A 250 16.12 0.62 1.74
C ALA A 250 16.08 2.10 2.16
N THR A 251 15.33 2.92 1.44
CA THR A 251 15.24 4.36 1.72
C THR A 251 14.32 4.68 2.91
N GLY A 252 13.30 3.87 3.13
CA GLY A 252 12.25 4.15 4.12
C GLY A 252 12.41 3.44 5.46
N ALA A 253 13.31 2.47 5.57
CA ALA A 253 13.62 1.77 6.83
C ALA A 253 15.12 1.70 7.13
N GLY A 254 15.99 2.19 6.23
CA GLY A 254 17.46 2.10 6.41
C GLY A 254 17.98 0.68 6.35
N PHE A 255 17.28 -0.25 5.71
CA PHE A 255 17.65 -1.65 5.62
C PHE A 255 18.32 -1.97 4.28
N GLY A 256 19.52 -2.55 4.31
CA GLY A 256 20.32 -2.83 3.12
C GLY A 256 19.59 -3.76 2.13
N PRO A 257 19.46 -3.41 0.84
CA PRO A 257 18.62 -4.17 -0.12
C PRO A 257 19.16 -5.60 -0.36
N LEU A 258 20.46 -5.83 -0.22
CA LEU A 258 21.06 -7.16 -0.37
C LEU A 258 20.76 -8.11 0.80
N LYS A 259 20.14 -7.63 1.87
CA LYS A 259 19.67 -8.43 3.00
C LYS A 259 18.22 -8.91 2.83
N LEU A 260 17.55 -8.53 1.76
CA LEU A 260 16.20 -8.99 1.44
C LEU A 260 16.27 -10.36 0.78
N ASP A 261 15.53 -11.32 1.30
CA ASP A 261 15.58 -12.73 0.86
C ASP A 261 14.42 -13.09 -0.06
N TYR A 262 13.25 -12.45 0.13
CA TYR A 262 12.03 -12.79 -0.59
C TYR A 262 11.14 -11.57 -0.80
N VAL A 263 10.63 -11.39 -2.01
CA VAL A 263 9.66 -10.35 -2.35
C VAL A 263 8.35 -11.02 -2.78
N LEU A 264 7.34 -10.95 -1.92
CA LEU A 264 6.00 -11.42 -2.19
C LEU A 264 5.16 -10.31 -2.81
N GLY A 265 4.82 -10.45 -4.07
CA GLY A 265 3.91 -9.56 -4.78
C GLY A 265 2.45 -9.93 -4.52
N ILE A 266 1.67 -9.03 -3.97
CA ILE A 266 0.23 -9.25 -3.82
C ILE A 266 -0.46 -8.77 -5.08
N VAL A 267 -1.23 -9.67 -5.71
CA VAL A 267 -1.94 -9.41 -6.96
C VAL A 267 -3.36 -9.94 -6.87
N LYS A 268 -4.36 -9.19 -7.33
CA LYS A 268 -5.73 -9.71 -7.48
C LYS A 268 -5.84 -10.57 -8.74
N ALA A 269 -6.73 -11.53 -8.72
CA ALA A 269 -7.10 -12.33 -9.89
C ALA A 269 -7.76 -11.50 -11.02
N TYR A 270 -8.04 -10.24 -10.76
CA TYR A 270 -8.52 -9.21 -11.68
C TYR A 270 -7.88 -7.88 -11.29
N THR A 271 -8.23 -6.78 -11.95
CA THR A 271 -7.62 -5.49 -11.64
C THR A 271 -8.65 -4.52 -11.08
N THR A 272 -8.24 -3.69 -10.11
CA THR A 272 -9.05 -2.59 -9.60
C THR A 272 -8.25 -1.31 -9.51
N ARG A 273 -8.95 -0.16 -9.65
CA ARG A 273 -8.37 1.16 -9.47
C ARG A 273 -9.34 2.09 -8.76
N VAL A 274 -8.83 2.92 -7.84
CA VAL A 274 -9.58 4.03 -7.23
C VAL A 274 -9.12 5.34 -7.85
N GLY A 275 -10.07 6.26 -8.08
CA GLY A 275 -9.78 7.60 -8.57
C GLY A 275 -9.50 7.69 -10.06
N SER A 276 -8.91 8.80 -10.45
CA SER A 276 -8.64 9.14 -11.85
C SER A 276 -7.42 8.42 -12.41
N GLY A 277 -7.21 8.56 -13.71
CA GLY A 277 -6.07 8.02 -14.43
C GLY A 277 -6.41 6.81 -15.31
N PRO A 278 -5.46 6.39 -16.16
CA PRO A 278 -5.66 5.35 -17.15
C PRO A 278 -5.90 3.98 -16.52
N PHE A 279 -6.74 3.19 -17.19
CA PHE A 279 -7.03 1.82 -16.81
C PHE A 279 -7.33 1.00 -18.08
N PRO A 280 -6.32 0.49 -18.79
CA PRO A 280 -6.51 -0.14 -20.08
C PRO A 280 -7.49 -1.31 -20.10
N THR A 281 -7.53 -2.09 -19.01
CA THR A 281 -8.38 -3.29 -18.91
C THR A 281 -9.72 -3.03 -18.22
N GLU A 282 -10.11 -1.77 -18.01
CA GLU A 282 -11.37 -1.41 -17.36
C GLU A 282 -12.60 -1.98 -18.06
N LEU A 283 -13.60 -2.39 -17.27
CA LEU A 283 -14.85 -2.99 -17.72
C LEU A 283 -16.05 -2.21 -17.21
N GLU A 284 -16.75 -1.57 -18.13
CA GLU A 284 -18.02 -0.85 -17.87
C GLU A 284 -19.27 -1.69 -18.22
N CYS A 285 -19.12 -3.03 -18.31
CA CYS A 285 -20.14 -4.00 -18.69
C CYS A 285 -20.62 -4.83 -17.48
N GLU A 286 -21.50 -5.80 -17.72
CA GLU A 286 -22.03 -6.72 -16.70
C GLU A 286 -20.92 -7.47 -15.95
N VAL A 287 -19.84 -7.88 -16.62
CA VAL A 287 -18.69 -8.51 -15.97
C VAL A 287 -18.02 -7.55 -14.99
N GLY A 288 -17.82 -6.29 -15.37
CA GLY A 288 -17.28 -5.28 -14.47
C GLY A 288 -18.17 -5.04 -13.25
N GLN A 289 -19.50 -5.09 -13.43
CA GLN A 289 -20.46 -5.01 -12.32
C GLN A 289 -20.36 -6.26 -11.41
N HIS A 290 -20.26 -7.46 -11.98
CA HIS A 290 -20.07 -8.69 -11.23
C HIS A 290 -18.81 -8.61 -10.33
N LEU A 291 -17.66 -8.21 -10.91
CA LEU A 291 -16.41 -8.03 -10.16
C LEU A 291 -16.57 -7.01 -9.03
N GLY A 292 -17.25 -5.91 -9.30
CA GLY A 292 -17.49 -4.85 -8.32
C GLY A 292 -18.36 -5.28 -7.15
N VAL A 293 -19.45 -5.96 -7.43
CA VAL A 293 -20.44 -6.40 -6.42
C VAL A 293 -19.90 -7.59 -5.64
N LYS A 294 -19.50 -8.67 -6.31
CA LYS A 294 -19.00 -9.88 -5.67
C LYS A 294 -17.69 -9.67 -4.94
N GLY A 295 -16.84 -8.81 -5.50
CA GLY A 295 -15.57 -8.40 -4.87
C GLY A 295 -15.71 -7.39 -3.73
N HIS A 296 -16.91 -6.85 -3.47
CA HIS A 296 -17.11 -5.75 -2.51
C HIS A 296 -16.11 -4.60 -2.74
N GLU A 297 -15.98 -4.17 -4.01
CA GLU A 297 -14.94 -3.25 -4.43
C GLU A 297 -15.26 -1.79 -4.07
N PHE A 298 -15.09 -1.48 -2.78
CA PHE A 298 -15.18 -0.14 -2.20
C PHE A 298 -13.89 0.18 -1.42
N GLY A 299 -13.41 1.40 -1.51
CA GLY A 299 -12.20 1.84 -0.83
C GLY A 299 -12.37 1.78 0.70
N ALA A 300 -11.48 1.05 1.39
CA ALA A 300 -11.53 0.90 2.85
C ALA A 300 -11.44 2.24 3.60
N THR A 301 -10.75 3.21 3.02
CA THR A 301 -10.48 4.52 3.62
C THR A 301 -11.52 5.57 3.23
N THR A 302 -11.95 5.59 1.98
CA THR A 302 -12.80 6.66 1.41
C THR A 302 -14.22 6.20 1.09
N GLY A 303 -14.50 4.89 1.14
CA GLY A 303 -15.78 4.30 0.71
C GLY A 303 -16.07 4.44 -0.79
N ARG A 304 -15.17 5.05 -1.58
CA ARG A 304 -15.38 5.22 -3.03
C ARG A 304 -15.40 3.87 -3.74
N LYS A 305 -16.33 3.72 -4.72
CA LYS A 305 -16.39 2.55 -5.60
C LYS A 305 -15.07 2.45 -6.38
N ARG A 306 -14.52 1.24 -6.45
CA ARG A 306 -13.38 0.94 -7.30
C ARG A 306 -13.85 0.62 -8.71
N ARG A 307 -13.09 1.09 -9.69
CA ARG A 307 -13.18 0.67 -11.09
C ARG A 307 -12.64 -0.75 -11.17
N THR A 308 -13.21 -1.59 -12.02
CA THR A 308 -12.85 -3.01 -12.14
C THR A 308 -12.47 -3.34 -13.57
N GLY A 309 -11.58 -4.29 -13.77
CA GLY A 309 -11.11 -4.71 -15.08
C GLY A 309 -10.46 -6.08 -15.07
N TRP A 310 -10.15 -6.62 -16.24
CA TRP A 310 -9.46 -7.89 -16.38
C TRP A 310 -8.03 -7.85 -15.85
N PHE A 311 -7.47 -9.03 -15.58
CA PHE A 311 -6.07 -9.16 -15.19
C PHE A 311 -5.15 -8.64 -16.30
N ASP A 312 -4.14 -7.85 -15.91
CA ASP A 312 -3.21 -7.20 -16.82
C ASP A 312 -1.80 -7.81 -16.67
N ALA A 313 -1.47 -8.78 -17.51
CA ALA A 313 -0.18 -9.43 -17.47
C ALA A 313 0.97 -8.52 -17.94
N VAL A 314 0.68 -7.52 -18.80
CA VAL A 314 1.69 -6.56 -19.29
C VAL A 314 2.16 -5.67 -18.13
N ALA A 315 1.21 -5.13 -17.35
CA ALA A 315 1.52 -4.35 -16.14
C ALA A 315 2.22 -5.21 -15.09
N MET A 316 1.83 -6.49 -14.93
CA MET A 316 2.45 -7.39 -13.95
C MET A 316 3.88 -7.76 -14.32
N LYS A 317 4.22 -7.97 -15.58
CA LYS A 317 5.62 -8.15 -16.03
C LYS A 317 6.49 -6.96 -15.59
N ARG A 318 6.00 -5.74 -15.74
CA ARG A 318 6.70 -4.53 -15.29
C ARG A 318 6.84 -4.51 -13.76
N ALA A 319 5.80 -4.87 -13.02
CA ALA A 319 5.86 -4.96 -11.56
C ALA A 319 6.90 -5.99 -11.10
N VAL A 320 6.97 -7.14 -11.77
CA VAL A 320 8.01 -8.17 -11.53
C VAL A 320 9.41 -7.62 -11.74
N GLN A 321 9.64 -6.92 -12.86
CA GLN A 321 10.96 -6.35 -13.21
C GLN A 321 11.43 -5.33 -12.17
N ILE A 322 10.55 -4.40 -11.77
CA ILE A 322 10.89 -3.31 -10.85
C ILE A 322 11.16 -3.82 -9.43
N ASN A 323 10.38 -4.83 -9.00
CA ASN A 323 10.40 -5.28 -7.61
C ASN A 323 11.22 -6.56 -7.39
N SER A 324 11.73 -7.19 -8.43
CA SER A 324 12.38 -8.51 -8.33
C SER A 324 11.48 -9.53 -7.60
N ILE A 325 10.20 -9.59 -7.98
CA ILE A 325 9.21 -10.43 -7.30
C ILE A 325 9.64 -11.89 -7.37
N THR A 326 9.67 -12.54 -6.20
CA THR A 326 10.08 -13.94 -6.05
C THR A 326 8.89 -14.89 -6.19
N GLY A 327 7.72 -14.47 -5.71
CA GLY A 327 6.47 -15.20 -5.80
C GLY A 327 5.27 -14.29 -5.64
N PHE A 328 4.10 -14.73 -6.10
CA PHE A 328 2.84 -14.02 -5.96
C PHE A 328 1.96 -14.60 -4.85
N CYS A 329 1.22 -13.72 -4.19
CA CYS A 329 -0.02 -14.07 -3.52
C CYS A 329 -1.18 -13.58 -4.40
N LEU A 330 -1.91 -14.52 -5.01
CA LEU A 330 -3.09 -14.25 -5.81
C LEU A 330 -4.32 -14.12 -4.90
N THR A 331 -4.94 -12.96 -4.89
CA THR A 331 -6.10 -12.69 -4.03
C THR A 331 -7.41 -12.62 -4.82
N LYS A 332 -8.52 -12.86 -4.13
CA LYS A 332 -9.86 -12.68 -4.70
C LYS A 332 -10.16 -13.63 -5.88
N LEU A 333 -9.62 -14.86 -5.86
CA LEU A 333 -9.91 -15.86 -6.88
C LEU A 333 -11.41 -16.20 -6.92
N ASP A 334 -12.04 -16.31 -5.75
CA ASP A 334 -13.45 -16.57 -5.52
C ASP A 334 -14.39 -15.57 -6.20
N VAL A 335 -13.93 -14.37 -6.47
CA VAL A 335 -14.73 -13.33 -7.16
C VAL A 335 -14.97 -13.69 -8.62
N LEU A 336 -14.12 -14.50 -9.22
CA LEU A 336 -14.27 -14.97 -10.62
C LEU A 336 -15.26 -16.13 -10.77
N ASP A 337 -15.72 -16.77 -9.68
CA ASP A 337 -16.72 -17.84 -9.72
C ASP A 337 -18.01 -17.38 -10.39
N GLY A 338 -18.54 -18.18 -11.28
CA GLY A 338 -19.76 -17.91 -12.03
C GLY A 338 -19.53 -17.22 -13.39
N LEU A 339 -18.29 -16.90 -13.74
CA LEU A 339 -17.94 -16.43 -15.06
C LEU A 339 -17.60 -17.61 -15.97
N GLU A 340 -18.26 -17.72 -17.13
CA GLU A 340 -18.04 -18.79 -18.11
C GLU A 340 -16.74 -18.59 -18.91
N SER A 341 -16.32 -17.34 -19.07
CA SER A 341 -15.11 -16.96 -19.80
C SER A 341 -14.37 -15.85 -19.05
N LEU A 342 -13.05 -15.93 -19.07
CA LEU A 342 -12.13 -14.94 -18.48
C LEU A 342 -11.21 -14.40 -19.58
N GLN A 343 -10.74 -13.17 -19.40
CA GLN A 343 -9.76 -12.59 -20.31
C GLN A 343 -8.54 -12.11 -19.55
N ILE A 344 -7.36 -12.30 -20.14
CA ILE A 344 -6.08 -11.82 -19.63
C ILE A 344 -5.50 -10.87 -20.68
N CYS A 345 -5.16 -9.64 -20.27
CA CYS A 345 -4.45 -8.72 -21.14
C CYS A 345 -3.00 -9.18 -21.29
N VAL A 346 -2.61 -9.58 -22.53
CA VAL A 346 -1.29 -10.11 -22.84
C VAL A 346 -0.44 -9.14 -23.67
N GLY A 347 -1.02 -8.05 -24.14
CA GLY A 347 -0.34 -7.04 -24.94
C GLY A 347 -1.11 -5.73 -25.01
N TYR A 348 -0.42 -4.66 -25.35
CA TYR A 348 -1.02 -3.36 -25.65
C TYR A 348 -0.81 -3.01 -27.12
N LYS A 349 -1.89 -2.72 -27.81
CA LYS A 349 -1.87 -2.23 -29.18
C LYS A 349 -1.78 -0.72 -29.20
N ASP A 350 -0.75 -0.17 -29.81
CA ASP A 350 -0.57 1.27 -29.96
C ASP A 350 -1.41 1.85 -31.13
N ALA A 351 -1.36 3.17 -31.33
CA ALA A 351 -2.11 3.86 -32.38
C ALA A 351 -1.71 3.44 -33.80
N ASP A 352 -0.49 2.94 -33.98
CA ASP A 352 0.01 2.45 -35.27
C ASP A 352 -0.35 0.98 -35.52
N GLY A 353 -1.03 0.33 -34.57
CA GLY A 353 -1.46 -1.06 -34.65
C GLY A 353 -0.41 -2.09 -34.19
N ASN A 354 0.74 -1.64 -33.68
CA ASN A 354 1.77 -2.53 -33.17
C ASN A 354 1.38 -3.03 -31.77
N VAL A 355 1.54 -4.34 -31.55
CA VAL A 355 1.32 -4.94 -30.23
C VAL A 355 2.64 -5.00 -29.47
N LYS A 356 2.63 -4.47 -28.24
CA LYS A 356 3.77 -4.45 -27.33
C LYS A 356 3.41 -5.19 -26.04
N ASP A 357 4.38 -5.88 -25.48
CA ASP A 357 4.27 -6.56 -24.19
C ASP A 357 4.95 -5.76 -23.04
N VAL A 358 5.27 -4.50 -23.31
CA VAL A 358 5.86 -3.54 -22.38
C VAL A 358 4.92 -2.37 -22.21
N PRO A 359 4.57 -1.98 -20.96
CA PRO A 359 3.68 -0.87 -20.72
C PRO A 359 4.35 0.49 -21.02
N PRO A 360 3.56 1.51 -21.36
CA PRO A 360 4.05 2.89 -21.46
C PRO A 360 4.63 3.40 -20.12
N MET A 361 5.39 4.49 -20.21
CA MET A 361 6.06 5.06 -19.02
C MET A 361 5.18 6.00 -18.18
N ALA A 362 4.12 6.57 -18.78
CA ALA A 362 3.28 7.58 -18.14
C ALA A 362 1.80 7.45 -18.55
N ALA A 363 0.92 8.13 -17.82
CA ALA A 363 -0.52 8.11 -18.05
C ALA A 363 -0.92 8.35 -19.52
N ASP A 364 -0.34 9.38 -20.14
CA ASP A 364 -0.63 9.73 -21.55
C ASP A 364 -0.39 8.56 -22.53
N GLY A 365 0.61 7.73 -22.24
CA GLY A 365 0.88 6.54 -23.02
C GLY A 365 -0.16 5.46 -22.80
N TYR A 366 -0.57 5.25 -21.54
CA TYR A 366 -1.61 4.28 -21.19
C TYR A 366 -2.99 4.63 -21.78
N GLU A 367 -3.31 5.93 -21.91
CA GLU A 367 -4.56 6.40 -22.51
C GLU A 367 -4.65 6.12 -24.02
N LYS A 368 -3.50 5.87 -24.68
CA LYS A 368 -3.39 5.67 -26.13
C LYS A 368 -3.29 4.20 -26.54
N VAL A 369 -3.32 3.29 -25.60
CA VAL A 369 -3.23 1.86 -25.92
C VAL A 369 -4.57 1.17 -25.79
N THR A 370 -4.74 0.11 -26.58
CA THR A 370 -5.88 -0.81 -26.49
C THR A 370 -5.37 -2.16 -26.00
N PRO A 371 -5.98 -2.78 -24.97
CA PRO A 371 -5.57 -4.10 -24.51
C PRO A 371 -5.82 -5.17 -25.55
N VAL A 372 -4.89 -6.11 -25.65
CA VAL A 372 -5.02 -7.33 -26.44
C VAL A 372 -5.23 -8.48 -25.47
N TYR A 373 -6.33 -9.18 -25.62
CA TYR A 373 -6.74 -10.22 -24.69
C TYR A 373 -6.50 -11.64 -25.22
N GLU A 374 -6.15 -12.52 -24.31
CA GLU A 374 -6.23 -13.95 -24.42
C GLU A 374 -7.45 -14.43 -23.63
N GLU A 375 -8.33 -15.20 -24.26
CA GLU A 375 -9.51 -15.77 -23.62
C GLU A 375 -9.18 -17.11 -22.99
N MET A 376 -9.72 -17.33 -21.76
CA MET A 376 -9.62 -18.59 -21.03
C MET A 376 -10.98 -19.07 -20.56
N PRO A 377 -11.20 -20.37 -20.45
CA PRO A 377 -12.39 -20.91 -19.79
C PRO A 377 -12.48 -20.41 -18.34
N GLY A 378 -13.65 -19.95 -17.94
CA GLY A 378 -13.98 -19.68 -16.55
C GLY A 378 -14.49 -20.92 -15.83
N TRP A 379 -15.12 -20.73 -14.67
CA TRP A 379 -15.71 -21.80 -13.87
C TRP A 379 -16.97 -21.32 -13.15
N THR A 380 -17.91 -22.26 -12.97
CA THR A 380 -19.16 -22.02 -12.24
C THR A 380 -19.14 -22.60 -10.82
N ASP A 381 -18.12 -23.39 -10.51
CA ASP A 381 -17.93 -23.97 -9.18
C ASP A 381 -17.61 -22.89 -8.15
N ASN A 382 -17.96 -23.17 -6.90
CA ASN A 382 -17.66 -22.26 -5.79
C ASN A 382 -16.22 -22.51 -5.28
N THR A 383 -15.36 -21.51 -5.40
CA THR A 383 -13.98 -21.56 -4.85
C THR A 383 -13.84 -20.87 -3.51
N PHE A 384 -14.90 -20.19 -3.01
CA PHE A 384 -14.88 -19.50 -1.72
C PHE A 384 -14.55 -20.46 -0.59
N GLY A 385 -13.55 -20.12 0.22
CA GLY A 385 -13.15 -20.90 1.40
C GLY A 385 -12.35 -22.17 1.09
N VAL A 386 -11.99 -22.44 -0.16
CA VAL A 386 -11.14 -23.59 -0.51
C VAL A 386 -9.73 -23.37 0.06
N THR A 387 -9.20 -24.38 0.77
CA THR A 387 -7.88 -24.34 1.45
C THR A 387 -6.83 -25.24 0.83
N GLU A 388 -7.22 -26.11 -0.10
CA GLU A 388 -6.32 -27.06 -0.78
C GLU A 388 -6.29 -26.78 -2.28
N PHE A 389 -5.09 -26.67 -2.85
CA PHE A 389 -4.92 -26.36 -4.29
C PHE A 389 -5.60 -27.39 -5.18
N GLU A 390 -5.52 -28.67 -4.81
CA GLU A 390 -6.12 -29.75 -5.60
C GLU A 390 -7.65 -29.74 -5.61
N ALA A 391 -8.28 -29.10 -4.62
CA ALA A 391 -9.72 -28.93 -4.56
C ALA A 391 -10.26 -27.82 -5.48
N LEU A 392 -9.39 -26.99 -6.07
CA LEU A 392 -9.80 -25.98 -7.05
C LEU A 392 -10.29 -26.63 -8.36
N PRO A 393 -11.27 -26.03 -9.06
CA PRO A 393 -11.68 -26.43 -10.41
C PRO A 393 -10.49 -26.42 -11.37
N GLN A 394 -10.48 -27.33 -12.34
CA GLN A 394 -9.38 -27.41 -13.30
C GLN A 394 -9.17 -26.09 -14.08
N ALA A 395 -10.27 -25.38 -14.43
CA ALA A 395 -10.18 -24.10 -15.09
C ALA A 395 -9.49 -23.04 -14.22
N ALA A 396 -9.76 -23.00 -12.90
CA ALA A 396 -9.08 -22.11 -11.97
C ALA A 396 -7.58 -22.43 -11.85
N LYS A 397 -7.22 -23.72 -11.76
CA LYS A 397 -5.81 -24.16 -11.80
C LYS A 397 -5.12 -23.74 -13.09
N ASN A 398 -5.77 -23.91 -14.24
CA ASN A 398 -5.27 -23.51 -15.53
C ASN A 398 -5.07 -21.97 -15.62
N TYR A 399 -6.01 -21.21 -15.06
CA TYR A 399 -5.89 -19.76 -14.98
C TYR A 399 -4.66 -19.35 -14.16
N ILE A 400 -4.48 -19.89 -12.96
CA ILE A 400 -3.30 -19.63 -12.11
C ILE A 400 -2.01 -19.97 -12.86
N LYS A 401 -1.94 -21.16 -13.46
CA LYS A 401 -0.77 -21.58 -14.23
C LYS A 401 -0.48 -20.63 -15.40
N ARG A 402 -1.52 -20.14 -16.08
CA ARG A 402 -1.34 -19.21 -17.19
C ARG A 402 -0.79 -17.87 -16.71
N LEU A 403 -1.20 -17.37 -15.54
CA LEU A 403 -0.62 -16.17 -14.95
C LEU A 403 0.86 -16.36 -14.63
N GLU A 404 1.26 -17.52 -14.09
CA GLU A 404 2.67 -17.86 -13.85
C GLU A 404 3.49 -17.87 -15.14
N GLU A 405 2.98 -18.50 -16.20
CA GLU A 405 3.64 -18.55 -17.51
C GLU A 405 3.84 -17.15 -18.11
N LEU A 406 2.81 -16.29 -18.02
CA LEU A 406 2.86 -14.95 -18.59
C LEU A 406 3.79 -14.02 -17.81
N THR A 407 3.88 -14.16 -16.51
CA THR A 407 4.66 -13.26 -15.62
C THR A 407 6.05 -13.79 -15.32
N GLY A 408 6.28 -15.10 -15.49
CA GLY A 408 7.54 -15.76 -15.16
C GLY A 408 7.77 -15.94 -13.64
N VAL A 409 6.72 -15.77 -12.82
CA VAL A 409 6.81 -15.84 -11.36
C VAL A 409 5.75 -16.82 -10.82
N PRO A 410 6.11 -17.71 -9.88
CA PRO A 410 5.16 -18.67 -9.30
C PRO A 410 4.11 -17.99 -8.42
N VAL A 411 2.94 -18.60 -8.32
CA VAL A 411 1.92 -18.25 -7.34
C VAL A 411 2.11 -19.14 -6.11
N ASP A 412 2.57 -18.56 -5.03
CA ASP A 412 2.90 -19.27 -3.80
C ASP A 412 1.73 -19.34 -2.83
N ILE A 413 0.83 -18.37 -2.91
CA ILE A 413 -0.33 -18.26 -2.02
C ILE A 413 -1.56 -17.89 -2.86
N VAL A 414 -2.70 -18.51 -2.59
CA VAL A 414 -3.99 -18.17 -3.21
C VAL A 414 -5.00 -17.86 -2.10
N SER A 415 -5.56 -16.66 -2.11
CA SER A 415 -6.63 -16.27 -1.20
C SER A 415 -7.99 -16.47 -1.87
N THR A 416 -8.83 -17.26 -1.23
CA THR A 416 -10.15 -17.70 -1.69
C THR A 416 -11.32 -17.09 -0.89
N GLY A 417 -11.01 -16.13 -0.01
CA GLY A 417 -12.00 -15.41 0.77
C GLY A 417 -11.37 -14.37 1.69
N PRO A 418 -12.15 -13.61 2.49
CA PRO A 418 -11.65 -12.52 3.32
C PRO A 418 -10.96 -12.97 4.62
N ASP A 419 -11.33 -14.13 5.19
CA ASP A 419 -10.73 -14.65 6.43
C ASP A 419 -9.33 -15.21 6.16
N ARG A 420 -8.43 -15.14 7.19
CA ARG A 420 -7.06 -15.67 7.07
C ARG A 420 -7.03 -17.17 6.74
N ASN A 421 -7.98 -17.94 7.25
CA ASN A 421 -8.07 -19.39 7.06
C ASN A 421 -8.54 -19.76 5.64
N GLU A 422 -9.16 -18.84 4.91
CA GLU A 422 -9.61 -19.01 3.52
C GLU A 422 -8.46 -18.76 2.56
N THR A 423 -7.37 -19.53 2.73
CA THR A 423 -6.11 -19.34 2.02
C THR A 423 -5.44 -20.68 1.73
N ILE A 424 -4.98 -20.84 0.50
CA ILE A 424 -4.14 -21.95 0.05
C ILE A 424 -2.69 -21.47 0.12
N VAL A 425 -1.84 -22.12 0.90
CA VAL A 425 -0.40 -21.88 0.95
C VAL A 425 0.31 -23.00 0.21
N ILE A 426 0.73 -22.75 -1.03
CA ILE A 426 1.46 -23.70 -1.87
C ILE A 426 2.92 -23.74 -1.40
N ARG A 427 3.49 -22.54 -1.17
CA ARG A 427 4.86 -22.37 -0.67
C ARG A 427 4.93 -21.14 0.25
N SER A 428 5.50 -21.30 1.42
CA SER A 428 5.70 -20.17 2.31
C SER A 428 6.93 -19.35 1.89
N PRO A 429 6.85 -18.00 1.87
CA PRO A 429 8.02 -17.13 1.65
C PRO A 429 9.17 -17.36 2.63
N TYR A 430 8.88 -17.90 3.80
CA TYR A 430 9.90 -18.23 4.82
C TYR A 430 10.59 -19.57 4.60
N ASP A 431 10.07 -20.44 3.72
CA ASP A 431 10.61 -21.76 3.42
C ASP A 431 11.22 -21.86 2.02
N ALA A 432 10.99 -20.83 1.19
CA ALA A 432 11.41 -20.78 -0.22
C ALA A 432 12.92 -20.52 -0.41
#